data_ec8f21b98aa6deab45583e8ba955eb45
#
_entry.id   ec8f21b98aa6deab45583e8ba955eb45
#
_cell.length_a   1.000
_cell.length_b   1.000
_cell.length_c   1.000
_cell.angle_alpha   90.00
_cell.angle_beta   90.00
_cell.angle_gamma   90.00
#
_symmetry.space_group_name_H-M   'P 1'
#
loop_
_entity.id
_entity.type
_entity.pdbx_description
1 polymer ?
#
loop_
_entity_poly.entity_id
_entity_poly.type
_entity_poly.pdbx_seq_one_letter_code
_entity_poly.pdbx_strand_id
1 'polypeptide(L)'
;AKTRSSRYRPLAKQFFWIFVVVCILLGWLGGKPPEGSYVIAGRILTFCYFAYFLIVLPLLSRIEKPRPAPNSIADDVLAKTGTLKTPMVSTVIMLAVAGALFAGSAQSAKAEDYQDAPPSQKWSFAGPFGKYDRGALQRGYKVYKEVCATCHSMNLMYFRNLADPGGPGFSVAQASTVAAEYKVKDGPNDAGEMFERPGRLADRFPAPFANDNAARAANGGALPPDLSLIAKARSYPRGFPQFVIDFFTQFQEQGPNYVDALLQGYIDPPPKDFKLPEGSYYNKYFPGHAIKMPKPISDDQVTYDDGSPQKLDQYARDVSTFLMWTAEPHMEARKRLGLQVMIFLIIFAGLLYFTKKKVWANAH
;
A
#
# COMPACT_ATOMS: atom_id res chain seq x y z
N ALA A 1 -18.63 52.07 -14.14
CA ALA A 1 -18.10 50.77 -14.59
C ALA A 1 -17.51 50.06 -13.37
N LYS A 2 -18.25 49.15 -12.73
CA LYS A 2 -17.71 48.25 -11.67
C LYS A 2 -16.79 47.25 -12.34
N THR A 3 -15.50 47.31 -12.03
CA THR A 3 -14.48 46.46 -12.58
C THR A 3 -14.76 44.96 -12.30
N ARG A 4 -14.61 44.16 -13.32
CA ARG A 4 -14.85 42.68 -13.34
C ARG A 4 -14.06 41.91 -12.27
N SER A 5 -13.01 42.54 -11.68
CA SER A 5 -12.17 41.96 -10.63
C SER A 5 -12.85 41.75 -9.28
N SER A 6 -13.91 42.54 -8.96
CA SER A 6 -14.60 42.39 -7.68
C SER A 6 -15.53 41.19 -7.59
N ARG A 7 -15.81 40.52 -8.73
CA ARG A 7 -16.78 39.44 -8.82
C ARG A 7 -16.16 38.07 -8.49
N TYR A 8 -14.83 37.90 -8.61
CA TYR A 8 -14.15 36.62 -8.41
C TYR A 8 -13.56 36.41 -7.00
N ARG A 9 -13.33 37.48 -6.23
CA ARG A 9 -12.86 37.40 -4.84
C ARG A 9 -13.82 36.60 -3.90
N PRO A 10 -15.15 36.72 -3.99
CA PRO A 10 -16.02 35.89 -3.16
C PRO A 10 -16.03 34.42 -3.56
N LEU A 11 -15.87 34.10 -4.87
CA LEU A 11 -15.84 32.73 -5.37
C LEU A 11 -14.58 31.97 -4.89
N ALA A 12 -13.40 32.58 -4.93
CA ALA A 12 -12.16 31.96 -4.46
C ALA A 12 -12.22 31.67 -2.94
N LYS A 13 -12.82 32.58 -2.15
CA LYS A 13 -13.07 32.36 -0.72
C LYS A 13 -14.09 31.24 -0.48
N GLN A 14 -15.15 31.16 -1.29
CA GLN A 14 -16.17 30.12 -1.16
C GLN A 14 -15.56 28.74 -1.53
N PHE A 15 -14.76 28.63 -2.59
CA PHE A 15 -14.06 27.38 -2.94
C PHE A 15 -13.08 26.95 -1.86
N PHE A 16 -12.38 27.88 -1.22
CA PHE A 16 -11.51 27.57 -0.09
C PHE A 16 -12.30 26.96 1.08
N TRP A 17 -13.39 27.59 1.49
CA TRP A 17 -14.19 27.09 2.60
C TRP A 17 -14.91 25.77 2.27
N ILE A 18 -15.38 25.59 1.04
CA ILE A 18 -15.94 24.31 0.58
C ILE A 18 -14.89 23.22 0.66
N PHE A 19 -13.65 23.47 0.21
CA PHE A 19 -12.56 22.53 0.29
C PHE A 19 -12.21 22.15 1.73
N VAL A 20 -12.13 23.13 2.65
CA VAL A 20 -11.88 22.89 4.07
C VAL A 20 -13.01 22.06 4.70
N VAL A 21 -14.28 22.39 4.40
CA VAL A 21 -15.43 21.64 4.90
C VAL A 21 -15.44 20.21 4.36
N VAL A 22 -15.14 20.00 3.10
CA VAL A 22 -15.03 18.65 2.49
C VAL A 22 -13.92 17.85 3.14
N CYS A 23 -12.76 18.45 3.40
CA CYS A 23 -11.65 17.77 4.09
C CYS A 23 -12.01 17.38 5.54
N ILE A 24 -12.74 18.26 6.25
CA ILE A 24 -13.23 17.98 7.61
C ILE A 24 -14.29 16.87 7.58
N LEU A 25 -15.24 16.92 6.65
CA LEU A 25 -16.28 15.90 6.51
C LEU A 25 -15.71 14.54 6.11
N LEU A 26 -14.74 14.49 5.20
CA LEU A 26 -14.06 13.24 4.83
C LEU A 26 -13.25 12.67 6.01
N GLY A 27 -12.65 13.53 6.84
CA GLY A 27 -12.01 13.12 8.09
C GLY A 27 -12.99 12.59 9.14
N TRP A 28 -14.25 13.08 9.13
CA TRP A 28 -15.27 12.70 10.11
C TRP A 28 -16.07 11.46 9.72
N LEU A 29 -16.33 11.28 8.42
CA LEU A 29 -17.04 10.11 7.85
C LEU A 29 -16.20 8.85 7.83
N GLY A 30 -14.87 8.96 7.97
CA GLY A 30 -13.94 7.85 7.95
C GLY A 30 -13.96 6.91 9.17
N GLY A 31 -14.81 7.13 10.18
CA GLY A 31 -14.84 6.35 11.41
C GLY A 31 -13.59 6.56 12.28
N LYS A 32 -13.53 5.94 13.48
CA LYS A 32 -12.33 5.98 14.33
C LYS A 32 -11.20 5.20 13.61
N PRO A 33 -10.18 5.87 13.08
CA PRO A 33 -9.07 5.20 12.43
C PRO A 33 -8.19 4.53 13.49
N PRO A 34 -7.52 3.40 13.17
CA PRO A 34 -6.57 2.77 14.06
C PRO A 34 -5.46 3.76 14.46
N GLU A 35 -4.94 3.60 15.67
CA GLU A 35 -3.87 4.45 16.20
C GLU A 35 -2.71 4.52 15.21
N GLY A 36 -2.32 5.75 14.83
CA GLY A 36 -1.34 6.03 13.77
C GLY A 36 -1.86 6.70 12.51
N SER A 37 -3.15 6.53 12.15
CA SER A 37 -3.72 7.13 10.93
C SER A 37 -3.90 8.64 11.03
N TYR A 38 -3.97 9.22 12.22
CA TYR A 38 -4.01 10.68 12.42
C TYR A 38 -2.75 11.38 11.91
N VAL A 39 -1.60 10.72 12.01
CA VAL A 39 -0.31 11.25 11.50
C VAL A 39 -0.33 11.32 9.97
N ILE A 40 -0.90 10.31 9.31
CA ILE A 40 -1.01 10.25 7.85
C ILE A 40 -2.03 11.28 7.34
N ALA A 41 -3.21 11.36 7.95
CA ALA A 41 -4.23 12.34 7.60
C ALA A 41 -3.72 13.78 7.81
N GLY A 42 -3.03 14.04 8.91
CA GLY A 42 -2.37 15.33 9.18
C GLY A 42 -1.33 15.71 8.13
N ARG A 43 -0.50 14.74 7.70
CA ARG A 43 0.52 14.94 6.64
C ARG A 43 -0.11 15.24 5.28
N ILE A 44 -1.18 14.52 4.91
CA ILE A 44 -1.91 14.77 3.65
C ILE A 44 -2.55 16.15 3.67
N LEU A 45 -3.19 16.54 4.77
CA LEU A 45 -3.80 17.88 4.93
C LEU A 45 -2.75 18.99 4.84
N THR A 46 -1.60 18.80 5.47
CA THR A 46 -0.47 19.73 5.41
C THR A 46 0.08 19.83 3.99
N PHE A 47 0.25 18.72 3.30
CA PHE A 47 0.72 18.69 1.90
C PHE A 47 -0.27 19.38 0.95
N CYS A 48 -1.57 19.12 1.07
CA CYS A 48 -2.62 19.81 0.28
C CYS A 48 -2.64 21.31 0.55
N TYR A 49 -2.47 21.71 1.80
CA TYR A 49 -2.39 23.12 2.20
C TYR A 49 -1.17 23.82 1.58
N PHE A 50 0.01 23.18 1.63
CA PHE A 50 1.23 23.69 1.01
C PHE A 50 1.13 23.76 -0.52
N ALA A 51 0.59 22.71 -1.16
CA ALA A 51 0.37 22.69 -2.61
C ALA A 51 -0.57 23.81 -3.05
N TYR A 52 -1.64 24.08 -2.30
CA TYR A 52 -2.53 25.20 -2.56
C TYR A 52 -1.80 26.55 -2.48
N PHE A 53 -1.03 26.80 -1.42
CA PHE A 53 -0.30 28.06 -1.23
C PHE A 53 0.84 28.23 -2.21
N LEU A 54 1.58 27.20 -2.56
CA LEU A 54 2.75 27.31 -3.43
C LEU A 54 2.41 27.27 -4.92
N ILE A 55 1.33 26.60 -5.30
CA ILE A 55 0.98 26.41 -6.72
C ILE A 55 -0.25 27.23 -7.11
N VAL A 56 -1.33 27.10 -6.37
CA VAL A 56 -2.63 27.68 -6.76
C VAL A 56 -2.67 29.18 -6.49
N LEU A 57 -2.18 29.65 -5.36
CA LEU A 57 -2.19 31.07 -5.01
C LEU A 57 -1.33 31.94 -5.93
N PRO A 58 -0.08 31.55 -6.29
CA PRO A 58 0.73 32.28 -7.26
C PRO A 58 0.14 32.25 -8.67
N LEU A 59 -0.50 31.14 -9.08
CA LEU A 59 -1.19 31.05 -10.37
C LEU A 59 -2.39 31.99 -10.41
N LEU A 60 -3.21 32.04 -9.36
CA LEU A 60 -4.34 32.96 -9.25
C LEU A 60 -3.88 34.42 -9.20
N SER A 61 -2.77 34.73 -8.52
CA SER A 61 -2.21 36.10 -8.49
C SER A 61 -1.65 36.56 -9.83
N ARG A 62 -1.20 35.62 -10.70
CA ARG A 62 -0.78 35.95 -12.07
C ARG A 62 -1.97 36.23 -13.01
N ILE A 63 -3.12 35.61 -12.73
CA ILE A 63 -4.36 35.84 -13.50
C ILE A 63 -5.01 37.17 -13.12
N GLU A 64 -4.77 37.66 -11.90
CA GLU A 64 -5.38 38.89 -11.37
C GLU A 64 -4.59 40.19 -11.63
N LYS A 65 -3.45 40.18 -12.33
CA LYS A 65 -2.76 41.43 -12.64
C LYS A 65 -3.52 42.17 -13.76
N PRO A 66 -4.18 43.27 -13.48
CA PRO A 66 -4.72 44.16 -14.50
C PRO A 66 -3.50 44.72 -15.27
N ARG A 67 -3.57 44.77 -16.61
CA ARG A 67 -2.60 45.54 -17.40
C ARG A 67 -2.62 46.98 -16.96
N PRO A 68 -1.50 47.64 -16.69
CA PRO A 68 -1.46 49.06 -16.42
C PRO A 68 -1.98 49.79 -17.65
N ALA A 69 -2.90 50.73 -17.40
CA ALA A 69 -3.31 51.69 -18.41
C ALA A 69 -2.07 52.50 -18.82
N PRO A 70 -1.86 52.81 -20.10
CA PRO A 70 -0.75 53.64 -20.51
C PRO A 70 -0.94 55.06 -19.98
N ASN A 71 0.09 55.60 -19.31
CA ASN A 71 0.26 56.99 -18.92
C ASN A 71 -0.42 57.46 -17.63
N SER A 72 0.21 57.19 -16.49
CA SER A 72 0.09 58.04 -15.31
C SER A 72 1.47 58.25 -14.67
N ILE A 73 1.77 59.50 -14.33
CA ILE A 73 3.00 59.98 -13.67
C ILE A 73 3.23 59.33 -12.30
N ALA A 74 2.20 58.68 -11.74
CA ALA A 74 2.24 57.97 -10.46
C ALA A 74 3.12 56.70 -10.50
N ASP A 75 3.32 56.09 -11.67
CA ASP A 75 4.06 54.82 -11.78
C ASP A 75 5.59 55.03 -11.75
N ASP A 76 6.06 56.24 -12.11
CA ASP A 76 7.49 56.59 -12.07
C ASP A 76 8.02 56.87 -10.65
N VAL A 77 7.13 57.29 -9.74
CA VAL A 77 7.50 57.56 -8.34
C VAL A 77 7.56 56.29 -7.53
N LEU A 78 6.71 55.30 -7.82
CA LEU A 78 6.72 54.00 -7.17
C LEU A 78 7.85 53.07 -7.61
N ALA A 79 8.42 53.27 -8.81
CA ALA A 79 9.58 52.54 -9.31
C ALA A 79 10.90 52.96 -8.63
N LYS A 80 10.97 54.13 -8.06
CA LYS A 80 12.18 54.69 -7.40
C LYS A 80 12.26 54.44 -5.90
N THR A 81 11.20 54.12 -5.23
CA THR A 81 11.21 53.70 -3.83
C THR A 81 11.21 52.16 -3.81
N GLY A 82 12.43 51.59 -3.74
CA GLY A 82 12.66 50.17 -3.69
C GLY A 82 12.01 49.54 -2.44
N THR A 83 10.72 49.25 -2.52
CA THR A 83 10.08 48.42 -1.54
C THR A 83 10.55 46.99 -1.72
N LEU A 84 11.37 46.57 -0.79
CA LEU A 84 11.89 45.21 -0.66
C LEU A 84 10.76 44.19 -0.83
N LYS A 85 11.06 43.25 -1.68
CA LYS A 85 10.41 41.98 -2.00
C LYS A 85 9.88 41.23 -0.78
N THR A 86 8.80 41.71 -0.17
CA THR A 86 8.08 41.04 0.93
C THR A 86 7.65 39.60 0.62
N PRO A 87 7.33 39.18 -0.64
CA PRO A 87 6.98 37.79 -0.89
C PRO A 87 8.17 36.82 -0.77
N MET A 88 9.41 37.27 -1.03
CA MET A 88 10.59 36.38 -0.97
C MET A 88 11.00 36.04 0.47
N VAL A 89 10.95 37.03 1.36
CA VAL A 89 11.28 36.83 2.79
C VAL A 89 10.23 35.91 3.47
N SER A 90 8.96 36.12 3.16
CA SER A 90 7.88 35.26 3.66
C SER A 90 8.00 33.81 3.17
N THR A 91 8.42 33.60 1.92
CA THR A 91 8.61 32.26 1.36
C THR A 91 9.83 31.55 1.99
N VAL A 92 10.93 32.28 2.24
CA VAL A 92 12.11 31.72 2.89
C VAL A 92 11.84 31.38 4.34
N ILE A 93 11.13 32.22 5.09
CA ILE A 93 10.72 31.95 6.48
C ILE A 93 9.78 30.71 6.53
N MET A 94 8.81 30.61 5.61
CA MET A 94 7.94 29.42 5.55
C MET A 94 8.70 28.14 5.21
N LEU A 95 9.67 28.19 4.31
CA LEU A 95 10.51 27.02 3.99
C LEU A 95 11.42 26.64 5.18
N ALA A 96 11.93 27.61 5.91
CA ALA A 96 12.74 27.36 7.11
C ALA A 96 11.91 26.77 8.26
N VAL A 97 10.68 27.26 8.47
CA VAL A 97 9.73 26.72 9.48
C VAL A 97 9.26 25.31 9.06
N ALA A 98 8.96 25.09 7.79
CA ALA A 98 8.62 23.77 7.29
C ALA A 98 9.80 22.78 7.44
N GLY A 99 11.01 23.22 7.13
CA GLY A 99 12.24 22.44 7.33
C GLY A 99 12.49 22.10 8.81
N ALA A 100 12.26 23.04 9.72
CA ALA A 100 12.41 22.84 11.17
C ALA A 100 11.34 21.89 11.74
N LEU A 101 10.09 21.97 11.26
CA LEU A 101 9.01 21.04 11.62
C LEU A 101 9.26 19.62 11.08
N PHE A 102 9.87 19.50 9.88
CA PHE A 102 10.29 18.21 9.32
C PHE A 102 11.49 17.62 10.09
N ALA A 103 12.45 18.43 10.48
CA ALA A 103 13.62 17.97 11.24
C ALA A 103 13.24 17.55 12.67
N GLY A 104 12.32 18.27 13.33
CA GLY A 104 11.84 17.94 14.67
C GLY A 104 11.03 16.63 14.73
N SER A 105 10.35 16.25 13.67
CA SER A 105 9.61 14.98 13.60
C SER A 105 10.49 13.75 13.31
N ALA A 106 11.73 13.96 12.86
CA ALA A 106 12.67 12.87 12.60
C ALA A 106 13.32 12.30 13.87
N GLN A 107 13.28 13.02 14.99
CA GLN A 107 13.90 12.58 16.24
C GLN A 107 13.01 11.69 17.11
N SER A 108 11.69 11.68 16.93
CA SER A 108 10.78 10.83 17.71
C SER A 108 10.66 9.39 17.20
N ALA A 109 11.25 9.05 16.05
CA ALA A 109 11.15 7.72 15.43
C ALA A 109 12.33 6.78 15.77
N LYS A 110 13.20 7.14 16.72
CA LYS A 110 14.42 6.38 17.03
C LYS A 110 14.27 5.33 18.13
N ALA A 111 13.09 5.06 18.64
CA ALA A 111 12.92 4.19 19.81
C ALA A 111 12.21 2.85 19.56
N GLU A 112 11.73 2.57 18.35
CA GLU A 112 11.05 1.30 18.07
C GLU A 112 11.39 0.79 16.66
N ASP A 113 11.75 -0.48 16.62
CA ASP A 113 12.04 -1.34 15.48
C ASP A 113 13.47 -1.32 14.96
N TYR A 114 14.35 -1.92 15.75
CA TYR A 114 15.58 -2.47 15.19
C TYR A 114 15.20 -3.69 14.34
N GLN A 115 14.97 -3.44 13.07
CA GLN A 115 14.67 -4.44 12.07
C GLN A 115 15.68 -4.29 10.94
N ASP A 116 16.37 -5.36 10.59
CA ASP A 116 17.21 -5.36 9.40
C ASP A 116 16.34 -5.22 8.14
N ALA A 117 16.77 -4.36 7.23
CA ALA A 117 16.05 -4.20 5.98
C ALA A 117 16.10 -5.49 5.14
N PRO A 118 14.95 -6.05 4.76
CA PRO A 118 14.90 -7.22 3.90
C PRO A 118 15.60 -6.97 2.56
N PRO A 119 16.32 -7.95 2.00
CA PRO A 119 16.92 -7.82 0.68
C PRO A 119 15.83 -7.66 -0.38
N SER A 120 16.05 -6.77 -1.34
CA SER A 120 15.15 -6.60 -2.46
C SER A 120 15.26 -7.77 -3.42
N GLN A 121 14.15 -8.43 -3.68
CA GLN A 121 14.05 -9.55 -4.62
C GLN A 121 13.54 -9.07 -6.00
N LYS A 122 13.89 -9.84 -7.04
CA LYS A 122 13.32 -9.62 -8.38
C LYS A 122 12.04 -10.45 -8.53
N TRP A 123 10.90 -9.79 -8.48
CA TRP A 123 9.60 -10.43 -8.61
C TRP A 123 9.08 -10.34 -10.05
N SER A 124 8.48 -11.43 -10.55
CA SER A 124 7.84 -11.46 -11.88
C SER A 124 6.69 -10.44 -11.99
N PHE A 125 6.02 -10.19 -10.88
CA PHE A 125 4.91 -9.25 -10.78
C PHE A 125 5.33 -7.80 -10.51
N ALA A 126 6.63 -7.49 -10.40
CA ALA A 126 7.11 -6.14 -10.15
C ALA A 126 6.88 -5.19 -11.31
N GLY A 127 6.80 -3.89 -11.01
CA GLY A 127 6.68 -2.82 -11.99
C GLY A 127 5.33 -2.77 -12.73
N PRO A 128 5.16 -1.82 -13.67
CA PRO A 128 3.86 -1.53 -14.29
C PRO A 128 3.34 -2.64 -15.21
N PHE A 129 4.21 -3.50 -15.73
CA PHE A 129 3.85 -4.58 -16.66
C PHE A 129 4.06 -5.98 -16.08
N GLY A 130 4.47 -6.08 -14.81
CA GLY A 130 4.73 -7.35 -14.16
C GLY A 130 3.46 -8.21 -14.05
N LYS A 131 3.66 -9.52 -14.13
CA LYS A 131 2.61 -10.56 -14.04
C LYS A 131 3.05 -11.64 -13.07
N TYR A 132 2.09 -12.30 -12.46
CA TYR A 132 2.36 -13.46 -11.63
C TYR A 132 2.89 -14.62 -12.47
N ASP A 133 3.93 -15.27 -11.98
CA ASP A 133 4.38 -16.56 -12.50
C ASP A 133 3.42 -17.66 -11.99
N ARG A 134 2.74 -18.33 -12.90
CA ARG A 134 1.73 -19.35 -12.59
C ARG A 134 2.33 -20.57 -11.89
N GLY A 135 3.53 -20.98 -12.32
CA GLY A 135 4.27 -22.08 -11.67
C GLY A 135 4.62 -21.72 -10.22
N ALA A 136 5.14 -20.51 -10.00
CA ALA A 136 5.42 -20.04 -8.65
C ALA A 136 4.15 -19.95 -7.78
N LEU A 137 2.99 -19.55 -8.34
CA LEU A 137 1.73 -19.54 -7.61
C LEU A 137 1.26 -20.96 -7.22
N GLN A 138 1.41 -21.94 -8.11
CA GLN A 138 1.05 -23.35 -7.83
C GLN A 138 1.96 -23.94 -6.75
N ARG A 139 3.27 -23.76 -6.87
CA ARG A 139 4.24 -24.20 -5.86
C ARG A 139 4.02 -23.49 -4.52
N GLY A 140 3.79 -22.18 -4.55
CA GLY A 140 3.49 -21.38 -3.35
C GLY A 140 2.19 -21.79 -2.68
N TYR A 141 1.15 -22.16 -3.42
CA TYR A 141 -0.06 -22.78 -2.89
C TYR A 141 0.25 -24.11 -2.20
N LYS A 142 1.10 -24.97 -2.81
CA LYS A 142 1.51 -26.25 -2.21
C LYS A 142 2.23 -26.02 -0.88
N VAL A 143 3.18 -25.09 -0.83
CA VAL A 143 3.86 -24.71 0.43
C VAL A 143 2.87 -24.20 1.47
N TYR A 144 1.94 -23.33 1.09
CA TYR A 144 0.89 -22.85 2.00
C TYR A 144 0.07 -24.02 2.55
N LYS A 145 -0.44 -24.90 1.67
CA LYS A 145 -1.29 -26.05 2.04
C LYS A 145 -0.59 -27.02 2.99
N GLU A 146 0.65 -27.37 2.70
CA GLU A 146 1.39 -28.43 3.42
C GLU A 146 2.06 -27.91 4.71
N VAL A 147 2.40 -26.62 4.77
CA VAL A 147 3.17 -26.05 5.87
C VAL A 147 2.36 -24.99 6.64
N CYS A 148 2.00 -23.89 5.96
CA CYS A 148 1.47 -22.70 6.62
C CYS A 148 0.04 -22.87 7.17
N ALA A 149 -0.81 -23.61 6.43
CA ALA A 149 -2.21 -23.82 6.76
C ALA A 149 -2.44 -24.59 8.07
N THR A 150 -1.41 -25.23 8.62
CA THR A 150 -1.45 -25.90 9.92
C THR A 150 -1.70 -24.92 11.09
N CYS A 151 -1.21 -23.69 10.95
CA CYS A 151 -1.30 -22.66 11.99
C CYS A 151 -2.00 -21.39 11.53
N HIS A 152 -1.95 -21.06 10.25
CA HIS A 152 -2.44 -19.81 9.69
C HIS A 152 -3.72 -19.97 8.89
N SER A 153 -4.72 -19.15 9.21
CA SER A 153 -5.94 -19.03 8.40
C SER A 153 -5.70 -18.24 7.11
N MET A 154 -6.64 -18.38 6.17
CA MET A 154 -6.72 -17.60 4.93
C MET A 154 -8.20 -17.29 4.63
N ASN A 155 -8.82 -16.55 5.52
CA ASN A 155 -10.27 -16.40 5.62
C ASN A 155 -10.92 -15.64 4.46
N LEU A 156 -10.15 -14.87 3.66
CA LEU A 156 -10.68 -14.12 2.52
C LEU A 156 -10.64 -14.90 1.21
N MET A 157 -10.00 -16.07 1.19
CA MET A 157 -9.87 -16.91 0.00
C MET A 157 -10.95 -17.99 -0.06
N TYR A 158 -11.46 -18.19 -1.26
CA TYR A 158 -12.39 -19.28 -1.59
C TYR A 158 -11.70 -20.25 -2.54
N PHE A 159 -12.10 -21.52 -2.53
CA PHE A 159 -11.52 -22.51 -3.44
C PHE A 159 -11.68 -22.14 -4.92
N ARG A 160 -12.81 -21.49 -5.29
CA ARG A 160 -13.01 -20.97 -6.66
C ARG A 160 -11.92 -20.01 -7.11
N ASN A 161 -11.29 -19.26 -6.20
CA ASN A 161 -10.27 -18.28 -6.55
C ASN A 161 -9.03 -18.94 -7.16
N LEU A 162 -8.75 -20.20 -6.86
CA LEU A 162 -7.67 -20.95 -7.50
C LEU A 162 -7.85 -21.08 -9.02
N ALA A 163 -9.10 -21.01 -9.51
CA ALA A 163 -9.43 -21.07 -10.94
C ALA A 163 -9.66 -19.67 -11.56
N ASP A 164 -9.53 -18.59 -10.80
CA ASP A 164 -9.75 -17.24 -11.32
C ASP A 164 -8.67 -16.85 -12.35
N PRO A 165 -9.06 -16.06 -13.38
CA PRO A 165 -8.10 -15.47 -14.30
C PRO A 165 -7.08 -14.61 -13.54
N GLY A 166 -5.80 -14.85 -13.75
CA GLY A 166 -4.75 -14.16 -13.01
C GLY A 166 -4.25 -14.94 -11.78
N GLY A 167 -4.94 -16.01 -11.37
CA GLY A 167 -4.58 -16.89 -10.28
C GLY A 167 -3.59 -18.01 -10.66
N PRO A 168 -3.47 -19.05 -9.83
CA PRO A 168 -2.54 -20.18 -10.05
C PRO A 168 -2.76 -20.97 -11.34
N GLY A 169 -3.89 -20.73 -12.01
CA GLY A 169 -4.19 -21.38 -13.29
C GLY A 169 -4.75 -22.80 -13.16
N PHE A 170 -5.27 -23.15 -11.99
CA PHE A 170 -6.02 -24.40 -11.87
C PHE A 170 -7.29 -24.34 -12.74
N SER A 171 -7.66 -25.46 -13.34
CA SER A 171 -8.98 -25.62 -13.94
C SER A 171 -10.05 -25.66 -12.84
N VAL A 172 -11.30 -25.37 -13.21
CA VAL A 172 -12.45 -25.45 -12.28
C VAL A 172 -12.55 -26.88 -11.68
N ALA A 173 -12.27 -27.91 -12.47
CA ALA A 173 -12.27 -29.31 -12.01
C ALA A 173 -11.17 -29.55 -10.97
N GLN A 174 -9.93 -29.08 -11.23
CA GLN A 174 -8.83 -29.19 -10.27
C GLN A 174 -9.12 -28.44 -8.97
N ALA A 175 -9.63 -27.21 -9.05
CA ALA A 175 -10.00 -26.43 -7.87
C ALA A 175 -11.13 -27.12 -7.06
N SER A 176 -12.08 -27.80 -7.76
CA SER A 176 -13.13 -28.59 -7.10
C SER A 176 -12.56 -29.85 -6.41
N THR A 177 -11.59 -30.52 -7.03
CA THR A 177 -10.90 -31.66 -6.42
C THR A 177 -10.15 -31.22 -5.17
N VAL A 178 -9.40 -30.11 -5.24
CA VAL A 178 -8.72 -29.52 -4.09
C VAL A 178 -9.71 -29.18 -2.97
N ALA A 179 -10.86 -28.57 -3.30
CA ALA A 179 -11.88 -28.26 -2.30
C ALA A 179 -12.39 -29.52 -1.60
N ALA A 180 -12.65 -30.59 -2.36
CA ALA A 180 -13.20 -31.84 -1.82
C ALA A 180 -12.26 -32.60 -0.86
N GLU A 181 -10.97 -32.26 -0.84
CA GLU A 181 -10.01 -32.81 0.13
C GLU A 181 -10.27 -32.29 1.57
N TYR A 182 -10.98 -31.18 1.70
CA TYR A 182 -11.29 -30.56 2.98
C TYR A 182 -12.69 -30.94 3.45
N LYS A 183 -12.85 -31.07 4.76
CA LYS A 183 -14.16 -31.24 5.39
C LYS A 183 -14.64 -29.89 5.89
N VAL A 184 -15.85 -29.52 5.52
CA VAL A 184 -16.50 -28.26 5.89
C VAL A 184 -17.75 -28.58 6.69
N LYS A 185 -17.90 -27.92 7.84
CA LYS A 185 -19.13 -28.00 8.63
C LYS A 185 -20.27 -27.28 7.90
N ASP A 186 -21.38 -27.92 7.76
CA ASP A 186 -22.58 -27.42 7.08
C ASP A 186 -23.81 -27.79 7.92
N GLY A 187 -24.94 -27.21 7.61
CA GLY A 187 -26.18 -27.46 8.33
C GLY A 187 -26.78 -26.17 8.91
N PRO A 188 -27.85 -26.34 9.75
CA PRO A 188 -28.39 -27.61 10.22
C PRO A 188 -29.13 -28.41 9.14
N ASN A 189 -29.15 -29.74 9.24
CA ASN A 189 -30.01 -30.62 8.47
C ASN A 189 -31.49 -30.52 8.95
N ASP A 190 -32.37 -31.26 8.32
CA ASP A 190 -33.83 -31.27 8.68
C ASP A 190 -34.08 -31.70 10.15
N ALA A 191 -33.14 -32.38 10.76
CA ALA A 191 -33.19 -32.77 12.17
C ALA A 191 -32.54 -31.72 13.11
N GLY A 192 -32.01 -30.59 12.58
CA GLY A 192 -31.37 -29.55 13.37
C GLY A 192 -29.88 -29.83 13.68
N GLU A 193 -29.28 -30.84 13.10
CA GLU A 193 -27.92 -31.26 13.38
C GLU A 193 -26.92 -30.67 12.38
N MET A 194 -25.74 -30.26 12.89
CA MET A 194 -24.59 -29.87 12.06
C MET A 194 -23.90 -31.15 11.55
N PHE A 195 -23.53 -31.15 10.28
CA PHE A 195 -22.82 -32.26 9.64
C PHE A 195 -21.57 -31.79 8.89
N GLU A 196 -20.70 -32.74 8.57
CA GLU A 196 -19.52 -32.47 7.74
C GLU A 196 -19.75 -32.97 6.32
N ARG A 197 -19.33 -32.16 5.35
CA ARG A 197 -19.32 -32.54 3.94
C ARG A 197 -17.98 -32.21 3.29
N PRO A 198 -17.68 -32.79 2.11
CA PRO A 198 -16.59 -32.33 1.28
C PRO A 198 -16.76 -30.86 0.90
N GLY A 199 -15.65 -30.11 0.89
CA GLY A 199 -15.66 -28.72 0.49
C GLY A 199 -16.07 -28.54 -0.99
N ARG A 200 -16.57 -27.35 -1.29
CA ARG A 200 -17.03 -26.93 -2.64
C ARG A 200 -16.30 -25.66 -3.05
N LEU A 201 -16.35 -25.30 -4.32
CA LEU A 201 -15.74 -24.08 -4.85
C LEU A 201 -16.20 -22.79 -4.13
N ALA A 202 -17.43 -22.78 -3.61
CA ALA A 202 -17.98 -21.64 -2.89
C ALA A 202 -17.53 -21.54 -1.44
N ASP A 203 -16.89 -22.57 -0.90
CA ASP A 203 -16.41 -22.57 0.47
C ASP A 203 -15.09 -21.81 0.58
N ARG A 204 -14.88 -21.22 1.76
CA ARG A 204 -13.60 -20.60 2.11
C ARG A 204 -12.56 -21.66 2.48
N PHE A 205 -11.31 -21.30 2.43
CA PHE A 205 -10.24 -22.11 3.01
C PHE A 205 -10.53 -22.29 4.50
N PRO A 206 -10.58 -23.54 5.01
CA PRO A 206 -10.87 -23.78 6.43
C PRO A 206 -9.77 -23.19 7.32
N ALA A 207 -10.20 -22.52 8.39
CA ALA A 207 -9.27 -22.08 9.42
C ALA A 207 -8.79 -23.28 10.25
N PRO A 208 -7.50 -23.34 10.64
CA PRO A 208 -6.95 -24.45 11.42
C PRO A 208 -7.51 -24.52 12.85
N PHE A 209 -8.00 -23.39 13.38
CA PHE A 209 -8.55 -23.29 14.73
C PHE A 209 -9.98 -22.75 14.70
N ALA A 210 -10.80 -23.18 15.65
CA ALA A 210 -12.19 -22.76 15.73
C ALA A 210 -12.38 -21.27 16.07
N ASN A 211 -11.43 -20.69 16.80
CA ASN A 211 -11.41 -19.27 17.19
C ASN A 211 -10.02 -18.85 17.65
N ASP A 212 -9.83 -17.55 17.87
CA ASP A 212 -8.56 -16.95 18.29
C ASP A 212 -8.03 -17.49 19.61
N ASN A 213 -8.90 -17.82 20.56
CA ASN A 213 -8.49 -18.37 21.86
C ASN A 213 -7.90 -19.78 21.71
N ALA A 214 -8.53 -20.61 20.86
CA ALA A 214 -7.99 -21.93 20.52
C ALA A 214 -6.65 -21.82 19.79
N ALA A 215 -6.53 -20.85 18.86
CA ALA A 215 -5.26 -20.57 18.16
C ALA A 215 -4.16 -20.15 19.13
N ARG A 216 -4.45 -19.24 20.07
CA ARG A 216 -3.47 -18.81 21.11
C ARG A 216 -3.06 -19.95 22.01
N ALA A 217 -4.01 -20.77 22.48
CA ALA A 217 -3.72 -21.91 23.33
C ALA A 217 -2.77 -22.92 22.65
N ALA A 218 -2.97 -23.17 21.36
CA ALA A 218 -2.12 -24.08 20.58
C ALA A 218 -0.72 -23.49 20.25
N ASN A 219 -0.57 -22.16 20.29
CA ASN A 219 0.65 -21.47 19.84
C ASN A 219 1.35 -20.70 20.97
N GLY A 220 1.34 -21.20 22.20
CA GLY A 220 2.04 -20.60 23.34
C GLY A 220 1.62 -19.15 23.65
N GLY A 221 0.34 -18.84 23.48
CA GLY A 221 -0.26 -17.52 23.70
C GLY A 221 -0.20 -16.57 22.49
N ALA A 222 0.57 -16.89 21.47
CA ALA A 222 0.62 -16.09 20.25
C ALA A 222 -0.56 -16.41 19.32
N LEU A 223 -1.07 -15.38 18.62
CA LEU A 223 -2.07 -15.55 17.58
C LEU A 223 -1.40 -15.55 16.21
N PRO A 224 -1.38 -16.68 15.47
CA PRO A 224 -0.93 -16.68 14.09
C PRO A 224 -1.82 -15.75 13.24
N PRO A 225 -1.25 -14.78 12.52
CA PRO A 225 -2.06 -13.88 11.70
C PRO A 225 -2.70 -14.60 10.51
N ASP A 226 -3.86 -14.11 10.08
CA ASP A 226 -4.47 -14.51 8.81
C ASP A 226 -3.57 -14.10 7.63
N LEU A 227 -3.32 -15.02 6.70
CA LEU A 227 -2.39 -14.81 5.60
C LEU A 227 -3.03 -14.17 4.36
N SER A 228 -4.35 -14.00 4.30
CA SER A 228 -5.05 -13.50 3.12
C SER A 228 -4.48 -12.18 2.59
N LEU A 229 -4.11 -11.26 3.47
CA LEU A 229 -3.61 -9.92 3.12
C LEU A 229 -2.18 -9.66 3.63
N ILE A 230 -1.49 -10.67 4.13
CA ILE A 230 -0.22 -10.51 4.84
C ILE A 230 0.84 -9.77 4.00
N ALA A 231 0.92 -10.07 2.70
CA ALA A 231 1.86 -9.43 1.79
C ALA A 231 1.58 -7.94 1.54
N LYS A 232 0.39 -7.44 1.88
CA LYS A 232 0.05 -6.02 1.86
C LYS A 232 0.03 -5.40 3.26
N ALA A 233 -0.20 -6.20 4.28
CA ALA A 233 -0.25 -5.77 5.68
C ALA A 233 1.15 -5.67 6.33
N ARG A 234 2.18 -6.13 5.66
CA ARG A 234 3.57 -6.06 6.15
C ARG A 234 4.40 -5.17 5.24
N SER A 235 5.24 -4.35 5.88
CA SER A 235 6.18 -3.47 5.20
C SER A 235 7.37 -3.22 6.13
N TYR A 236 8.41 -2.63 5.59
CA TYR A 236 9.57 -2.14 6.36
C TYR A 236 9.92 -0.72 5.91
N PRO A 237 10.47 0.11 6.81
CA PRO A 237 10.82 1.48 6.47
C PRO A 237 11.99 1.51 5.48
N ARG A 238 11.81 2.19 4.35
CA ARG A 238 12.86 2.34 3.33
C ARG A 238 13.62 3.67 3.42
N GLY A 239 13.17 4.56 4.31
CA GLY A 239 13.82 5.85 4.51
C GLY A 239 13.69 6.82 3.34
N PHE A 240 14.33 7.99 3.50
CA PHE A 240 14.48 8.99 2.44
C PHE A 240 15.79 8.70 1.67
N PRO A 241 15.84 8.82 0.32
CA PRO A 241 14.77 9.27 -0.61
C PRO A 241 13.87 8.15 -1.16
N GLN A 242 14.08 6.89 -0.74
CA GLN A 242 13.44 5.73 -1.37
C GLN A 242 11.92 5.81 -1.33
N PHE A 243 11.31 6.26 -0.23
CA PHE A 243 9.85 6.37 -0.14
C PHE A 243 9.25 7.31 -1.20
N VAL A 244 10.00 8.34 -1.64
CA VAL A 244 9.60 9.26 -2.71
C VAL A 244 9.70 8.57 -4.06
N ILE A 245 10.80 7.84 -4.28
CA ILE A 245 11.02 7.07 -5.51
C ILE A 245 9.95 5.98 -5.63
N ASP A 246 9.61 5.30 -4.54
CA ASP A 246 8.59 4.26 -4.48
C ASP A 246 7.21 4.76 -4.92
N PHE A 247 6.87 6.00 -4.60
CA PHE A 247 5.64 6.62 -5.07
C PHE A 247 5.57 6.72 -6.60
N PHE A 248 6.68 7.11 -7.24
CA PHE A 248 6.75 7.25 -8.70
C PHE A 248 6.93 5.90 -9.41
N THR A 249 7.70 5.00 -8.84
CA THR A 249 7.94 3.66 -9.41
C THR A 249 6.83 2.67 -9.07
N GLN A 250 5.90 3.06 -8.19
CA GLN A 250 4.83 2.21 -7.66
C GLN A 250 5.38 0.92 -7.04
N PHE A 251 6.50 1.03 -6.32
CA PHE A 251 7.09 -0.09 -5.61
C PHE A 251 6.15 -0.59 -4.50
N GLN A 252 5.68 -1.81 -4.64
CA GLN A 252 4.73 -2.44 -3.71
C GLN A 252 5.25 -3.77 -3.14
N GLU A 253 6.47 -4.11 -3.47
CA GLU A 253 7.10 -5.41 -3.19
C GLU A 253 7.68 -5.49 -1.77
N GLN A 254 7.43 -4.49 -0.91
CA GLN A 254 7.92 -4.48 0.48
C GLN A 254 7.42 -5.69 1.27
N GLY A 255 6.14 -6.02 1.17
CA GLY A 255 5.55 -7.16 1.87
C GLY A 255 6.10 -8.50 1.41
N PRO A 256 6.12 -8.81 0.11
CA PRO A 256 6.76 -10.03 -0.38
C PRO A 256 8.24 -10.14 -0.01
N ASN A 257 9.02 -9.06 -0.11
CA ASN A 257 10.42 -9.04 0.34
C ASN A 257 10.54 -9.35 1.83
N TYR A 258 9.65 -8.78 2.64
CA TYR A 258 9.64 -9.03 4.08
C TYR A 258 9.29 -10.50 4.40
N VAL A 259 8.25 -11.06 3.79
CA VAL A 259 7.84 -12.44 4.02
C VAL A 259 8.94 -13.42 3.59
N ASP A 260 9.53 -13.21 2.40
CA ASP A 260 10.63 -14.01 1.88
C ASP A 260 11.83 -13.99 2.84
N ALA A 261 12.25 -12.79 3.27
CA ALA A 261 13.36 -12.64 4.20
C ALA A 261 13.05 -13.20 5.59
N LEU A 262 11.81 -13.02 6.10
CA LEU A 262 11.39 -13.56 7.39
C LEU A 262 11.53 -15.08 7.44
N LEU A 263 11.09 -15.79 6.40
CA LEU A 263 11.17 -17.25 6.34
C LEU A 263 12.60 -17.75 6.33
N GLN A 264 13.53 -16.98 5.78
CA GLN A 264 14.95 -17.31 5.68
C GLN A 264 15.79 -16.73 6.83
N GLY A 265 15.23 -15.83 7.64
CA GLY A 265 15.94 -15.04 8.64
C GLY A 265 16.15 -15.70 10.00
N TYR A 266 15.78 -16.96 10.19
CA TYR A 266 16.00 -17.68 11.44
C TYR A 266 17.47 -18.02 11.65
N ILE A 267 18.00 -17.70 12.82
CA ILE A 267 19.39 -17.98 13.24
C ILE A 267 19.38 -18.71 14.57
N ASP A 268 19.97 -19.88 14.60
CA ASP A 268 20.13 -20.69 15.80
C ASP A 268 21.58 -21.25 15.83
N PRO A 269 22.36 -20.95 16.91
CA PRO A 269 22.02 -20.18 18.09
C PRO A 269 21.90 -18.66 17.83
N PRO A 270 21.13 -17.91 18.64
CA PRO A 270 21.02 -16.46 18.54
C PRO A 270 22.39 -15.77 18.79
N PRO A 271 22.57 -14.50 18.35
CA PRO A 271 23.78 -13.73 18.64
C PRO A 271 24.06 -13.66 20.14
N LYS A 272 25.34 -13.72 20.55
CA LYS A 272 25.77 -13.83 21.95
C LYS A 272 25.26 -12.69 22.85
N ASP A 273 25.08 -11.50 22.28
CA ASP A 273 24.64 -10.31 23.01
C ASP A 273 23.13 -10.13 23.04
N PHE A 274 22.37 -11.03 22.39
CA PHE A 274 20.92 -10.95 22.31
C PHE A 274 20.25 -11.85 23.37
N LYS A 275 19.47 -11.23 24.26
CA LYS A 275 18.67 -11.96 25.24
C LYS A 275 17.33 -12.35 24.64
N LEU A 276 17.23 -13.61 24.19
CA LEU A 276 16.02 -14.15 23.60
C LEU A 276 14.97 -14.40 24.69
N PRO A 277 13.74 -13.85 24.59
CA PRO A 277 12.65 -14.16 25.51
C PRO A 277 12.25 -15.64 25.44
N GLU A 278 11.84 -16.21 26.54
CA GLU A 278 11.42 -17.61 26.63
C GLU A 278 10.29 -17.92 25.65
N GLY A 279 10.37 -19.06 24.96
CA GLY A 279 9.43 -19.51 23.96
C GLY A 279 9.41 -18.62 22.71
N SER A 280 10.50 -17.91 22.43
CA SER A 280 10.68 -17.13 21.19
C SER A 280 11.87 -17.67 20.41
N TYR A 281 11.93 -17.35 19.13
CA TYR A 281 13.00 -17.71 18.20
C TYR A 281 13.65 -16.45 17.67
N TYR A 282 14.95 -16.46 17.47
CA TYR A 282 15.63 -15.32 16.88
C TYR A 282 15.39 -15.28 15.38
N ASN A 283 14.97 -14.11 14.90
CA ASN A 283 14.82 -13.88 13.47
C ASN A 283 15.38 -12.50 13.11
N LYS A 284 16.31 -12.48 12.16
CA LYS A 284 17.04 -11.28 11.74
C LYS A 284 16.11 -10.17 11.21
N TYR A 285 15.01 -10.53 10.55
CA TYR A 285 14.14 -9.58 9.85
C TYR A 285 12.83 -9.29 10.60
N PHE A 286 12.58 -9.96 11.71
CA PHE A 286 11.41 -9.65 12.54
C PHE A 286 11.67 -8.44 13.42
N PRO A 287 10.72 -7.50 13.56
CA PRO A 287 10.86 -6.36 14.47
C PRO A 287 11.21 -6.82 15.90
N GLY A 288 12.29 -6.26 16.47
CA GLY A 288 12.80 -6.69 17.78
C GLY A 288 13.44 -8.08 17.80
N HIS A 289 13.64 -8.73 16.66
CA HIS A 289 14.34 -10.00 16.46
C HIS A 289 13.84 -11.22 17.24
N ALA A 290 12.76 -11.09 18.03
CA ALA A 290 12.18 -12.19 18.83
C ALA A 290 10.77 -12.54 18.33
N ILE A 291 10.64 -13.62 17.57
CA ILE A 291 9.38 -14.09 17.02
C ILE A 291 8.86 -15.34 17.74
N LYS A 292 7.54 -15.42 17.97
CA LYS A 292 6.93 -16.61 18.57
C LYS A 292 6.75 -17.79 17.61
N MET A 293 6.71 -17.52 16.30
CA MET A 293 6.63 -18.55 15.26
C MET A 293 7.95 -19.33 15.21
N PRO A 294 7.95 -20.65 15.40
CA PRO A 294 9.14 -21.48 15.18
C PRO A 294 9.51 -21.44 13.66
N LYS A 295 10.74 -21.81 13.33
CA LYS A 295 11.15 -21.94 11.91
C LYS A 295 10.19 -22.88 11.19
N PRO A 296 9.37 -22.41 10.24
CA PRO A 296 8.26 -23.22 9.73
C PRO A 296 8.69 -24.17 8.62
N ILE A 297 9.78 -23.87 7.90
CA ILE A 297 10.17 -24.60 6.70
C ILE A 297 11.68 -24.74 6.59
N SER A 298 12.12 -25.88 6.06
CA SER A 298 13.50 -26.24 5.82
C SER A 298 13.66 -26.85 4.43
N ASP A 299 14.91 -27.07 4.00
CA ASP A 299 15.19 -27.76 2.75
C ASP A 299 14.54 -29.14 2.71
N ASP A 300 14.15 -29.57 1.53
CA ASP A 300 13.60 -30.88 1.21
C ASP A 300 12.31 -31.25 1.97
N GLN A 301 11.59 -30.24 2.53
CA GLN A 301 10.36 -30.45 3.30
C GLN A 301 9.10 -30.58 2.43
N VAL A 302 9.04 -29.87 1.30
CA VAL A 302 7.92 -29.91 0.35
C VAL A 302 8.42 -30.44 -0.98
N THR A 303 7.81 -31.51 -1.49
CA THR A 303 8.20 -32.11 -2.78
C THR A 303 7.51 -31.38 -3.93
N TYR A 304 8.28 -30.81 -4.83
CA TYR A 304 7.76 -30.21 -6.06
C TYR A 304 7.68 -31.22 -7.20
N ASP A 305 6.56 -31.20 -7.93
CA ASP A 305 6.28 -32.16 -9.00
C ASP A 305 6.82 -31.69 -10.37
N ASP A 306 7.29 -30.43 -10.45
CA ASP A 306 7.77 -29.78 -11.67
C ASP A 306 9.31 -29.77 -11.79
N GLY A 307 10.00 -30.43 -10.88
CA GLY A 307 11.48 -30.48 -10.84
C GLY A 307 12.15 -29.21 -10.33
N SER A 308 11.40 -28.25 -9.81
CA SER A 308 11.94 -27.06 -9.18
C SER A 308 12.75 -27.40 -7.92
N PRO A 309 13.76 -26.58 -7.53
CA PRO A 309 14.57 -26.85 -6.35
C PRO A 309 13.74 -26.93 -5.07
N GLN A 310 14.00 -27.97 -4.26
CA GLN A 310 13.33 -28.19 -2.97
C GLN A 310 14.15 -27.54 -1.85
N LYS A 311 14.39 -26.22 -1.97
CA LYS A 311 15.23 -25.42 -1.10
C LYS A 311 14.45 -24.32 -0.43
N LEU A 312 14.89 -23.94 0.75
CA LEU A 312 14.24 -22.89 1.57
C LEU A 312 14.06 -21.58 0.80
N ASP A 313 15.06 -21.14 0.05
CA ASP A 313 15.00 -19.90 -0.74
C ASP A 313 13.92 -19.98 -1.84
N GLN A 314 13.78 -21.14 -2.50
CA GLN A 314 12.73 -21.35 -3.50
C GLN A 314 11.34 -21.39 -2.84
N TYR A 315 11.20 -22.12 -1.71
CA TYR A 315 9.94 -22.16 -0.97
C TYR A 315 9.49 -20.79 -0.49
N ALA A 316 10.43 -20.02 0.10
CA ALA A 316 10.14 -18.68 0.60
C ALA A 316 9.69 -17.74 -0.54
N ARG A 317 10.34 -17.81 -1.70
CA ARG A 317 9.98 -17.06 -2.90
C ARG A 317 8.61 -17.45 -3.44
N ASP A 318 8.35 -18.75 -3.60
CA ASP A 318 7.10 -19.24 -4.17
C ASP A 318 5.90 -18.91 -3.26
N VAL A 319 6.02 -19.16 -1.95
CA VAL A 319 4.94 -18.84 -1.02
C VAL A 319 4.73 -17.32 -0.89
N SER A 320 5.78 -16.49 -0.94
CA SER A 320 5.65 -15.04 -0.94
C SER A 320 4.94 -14.53 -2.21
N THR A 321 5.20 -15.16 -3.37
CA THR A 321 4.48 -14.88 -4.62
C THR A 321 3.00 -15.24 -4.49
N PHE A 322 2.68 -16.40 -3.92
CA PHE A 322 1.31 -16.84 -3.68
C PHE A 322 0.59 -15.90 -2.71
N LEU A 323 1.22 -15.52 -1.59
CA LEU A 323 0.64 -14.60 -0.62
C LEU A 323 0.47 -13.18 -1.18
N MET A 324 1.30 -12.74 -2.10
CA MET A 324 1.08 -11.49 -2.81
C MET A 324 -0.12 -11.57 -3.74
N TRP A 325 -0.31 -12.70 -4.43
CA TRP A 325 -1.50 -12.92 -5.25
C TRP A 325 -2.77 -12.98 -4.39
N THR A 326 -2.78 -13.67 -3.25
CA THR A 326 -3.95 -13.70 -2.36
C THR A 326 -4.34 -12.32 -1.87
N ALA A 327 -3.36 -11.44 -1.62
CA ALA A 327 -3.59 -10.06 -1.20
C ALA A 327 -4.02 -9.13 -2.35
N GLU A 328 -3.69 -9.46 -3.60
CA GLU A 328 -4.06 -8.66 -4.78
C GLU A 328 -4.34 -9.54 -6.02
N PRO A 329 -5.42 -10.32 -6.03
CA PRO A 329 -5.72 -11.26 -7.12
C PRO A 329 -5.99 -10.55 -8.45
N HIS A 330 -6.44 -9.30 -8.43
CA HIS A 330 -6.75 -8.51 -9.61
C HIS A 330 -5.62 -7.56 -10.07
N MET A 331 -4.39 -7.72 -9.56
CA MET A 331 -3.27 -6.85 -9.88
C MET A 331 -3.02 -6.72 -11.39
N GLU A 332 -3.01 -7.83 -12.13
CA GLU A 332 -2.78 -7.82 -13.58
C GLU A 332 -3.87 -7.07 -14.33
N ALA A 333 -5.14 -7.27 -13.94
CA ALA A 333 -6.27 -6.55 -14.52
C ALA A 333 -6.20 -5.05 -14.19
N ARG A 334 -5.85 -4.69 -12.95
CA ARG A 334 -5.67 -3.31 -12.53
C ARG A 334 -4.55 -2.61 -13.32
N LYS A 335 -3.40 -3.27 -13.50
CA LYS A 335 -2.28 -2.71 -14.28
C LYS A 335 -2.67 -2.49 -15.73
N ARG A 336 -3.33 -3.46 -16.36
CA ARG A 336 -3.81 -3.34 -17.74
C ARG A 336 -4.83 -2.20 -17.90
N LEU A 337 -5.83 -2.15 -17.02
CA LEU A 337 -6.84 -1.10 -17.04
C LEU A 337 -6.21 0.27 -16.77
N GLY A 338 -5.31 0.37 -15.79
CA GLY A 338 -4.59 1.60 -15.49
C GLY A 338 -3.82 2.16 -16.68
N LEU A 339 -3.11 1.31 -17.43
CA LEU A 339 -2.43 1.73 -18.66
C LEU A 339 -3.42 2.27 -19.72
N GLN A 340 -4.55 1.57 -19.93
CA GLN A 340 -5.58 2.01 -20.87
C GLN A 340 -6.15 3.38 -20.48
N VAL A 341 -6.44 3.58 -19.20
CA VAL A 341 -6.94 4.86 -18.68
C VAL A 341 -5.90 5.97 -18.85
N MET A 342 -4.62 5.70 -18.57
CA MET A 342 -3.56 6.69 -18.75
C MET A 342 -3.41 7.12 -20.22
N ILE A 343 -3.43 6.16 -21.16
CA ILE A 343 -3.38 6.47 -22.60
C ILE A 343 -4.60 7.33 -23.00
N PHE A 344 -5.80 6.94 -22.57
CA PHE A 344 -7.01 7.71 -22.84
C PHE A 344 -6.90 9.14 -22.30
N LEU A 345 -6.47 9.33 -21.06
CA LEU A 345 -6.36 10.64 -20.44
C LEU A 345 -5.32 11.52 -21.13
N ILE A 346 -4.19 10.96 -21.59
CA ILE A 346 -3.16 11.70 -22.33
C ILE A 346 -3.74 12.21 -23.67
N ILE A 347 -4.41 11.35 -24.43
CA ILE A 347 -5.05 11.72 -25.69
C ILE A 347 -6.13 12.78 -25.44
N PHE A 348 -6.98 12.57 -24.45
CA PHE A 348 -8.05 13.49 -24.10
C PHE A 348 -7.53 14.87 -23.67
N ALA A 349 -6.51 14.89 -22.83
CA ALA A 349 -5.85 16.15 -22.42
C ALA A 349 -5.26 16.89 -23.61
N GLY A 350 -4.64 16.19 -24.56
CA GLY A 350 -4.15 16.76 -25.80
C GLY A 350 -5.26 17.39 -26.65
N LEU A 351 -6.37 16.68 -26.83
CA LEU A 351 -7.54 17.19 -27.55
C LEU A 351 -8.13 18.43 -26.88
N LEU A 352 -8.26 18.42 -25.56
CA LEU A 352 -8.75 19.58 -24.80
C LEU A 352 -7.80 20.77 -24.92
N TYR A 353 -6.48 20.53 -24.88
CA TYR A 353 -5.48 21.58 -25.06
C TYR A 353 -5.61 22.27 -26.44
N PHE A 354 -5.71 21.48 -27.52
CA PHE A 354 -5.87 22.04 -28.87
C PHE A 354 -7.23 22.73 -29.05
N THR A 355 -8.31 22.17 -28.51
CA THR A 355 -9.64 22.81 -28.51
C THR A 355 -9.59 24.15 -27.77
N LYS A 356 -9.02 24.20 -26.58
CA LYS A 356 -8.81 25.43 -25.83
C LYS A 356 -8.03 26.45 -26.67
N LYS A 357 -6.92 26.05 -27.28
CA LYS A 357 -6.09 26.94 -28.08
C LYS A 357 -6.86 27.52 -29.26
N LYS A 358 -7.69 26.70 -29.92
CA LYS A 358 -8.51 27.13 -31.06
C LYS A 358 -9.65 28.09 -30.61
N VAL A 359 -10.39 27.76 -29.56
CA VAL A 359 -11.49 28.56 -29.04
C VAL A 359 -11.02 29.94 -28.53
N TRP A 360 -9.83 29.98 -27.95
CA TRP A 360 -9.28 31.20 -27.35
C TRP A 360 -8.35 31.98 -28.30
N ALA A 361 -8.18 31.52 -29.55
CA ALA A 361 -7.31 32.17 -30.50
C ALA A 361 -7.71 33.62 -30.81
N ASN A 362 -9.02 33.93 -30.73
CA ASN A 362 -9.57 35.26 -31.02
C ASN A 362 -10.04 36.01 -29.75
N ALA A 363 -9.66 35.53 -28.56
CA ALA A 363 -10.11 36.11 -27.28
C ALA A 363 -9.17 37.23 -26.77
N HIS A 364 -8.17 37.68 -27.57
CA HIS A 364 -7.22 38.72 -27.26
C HIS A 364 -7.35 39.87 -28.22
#